data_d030e789a6d37e17e39543bdd6c7966c
#
_entry.id   d030e789a6d37e17e39543bdd6c7966c
#
_cell.length_a   1.000
_cell.length_b   1.000
_cell.length_c   1.000
_cell.angle_alpha   90.00
_cell.angle_beta   90.00
_cell.angle_gamma   90.00
#
_symmetry.space_group_name_H-M   'P 1'
#
loop_
_entity.id
_entity.type
_entity.pdbx_description
1 polymer ?
#
loop_
_entity_poly.entity_id
_entity_poly.type
_entity_poly.pdbx_seq_one_letter_code
_entity_poly.pdbx_strand_id
1 'polypeptide(L)'
;GCWKTLDEYLAQIRSVIAQDIVDIMLLSASNLERLAMQEKLFEKSEMTPAARANDTTDVWAVRGGKYPTHHPSRSFRTANICHIKYGRITDDCTRPCLGADLGLYSITFTNDIDWDYKSLEDFHEFRLEAERKHFRYFLEVFNPNVDPGIPDKKIAAFLNDHIIRTLAGVT
;
A
#
# COMPACT_ATOMS: atom_id res chain seq x y z
N GLY A 1 12.34 2.15 17.99
CA GLY A 1 13.06 1.71 16.80
C GLY A 1 14.20 2.66 16.49
N CYS A 2 15.32 2.15 15.99
CA CYS A 2 16.43 2.99 15.54
C CYS A 2 16.11 3.53 14.14
N TRP A 3 16.30 4.82 13.94
CA TRP A 3 16.28 5.42 12.61
C TRP A 3 17.50 4.91 11.83
N LYS A 4 17.27 4.44 10.60
CA LYS A 4 18.31 4.02 9.67
C LYS A 4 18.49 5.07 8.58
N THR A 5 19.68 5.12 8.03
CA THR A 5 19.91 5.82 6.76
C THR A 5 19.20 5.06 5.63
N LEU A 6 18.97 5.71 4.50
CA LEU A 6 18.40 5.04 3.33
C LEU A 6 19.30 3.88 2.86
N ASP A 7 20.60 4.06 2.88
CA ASP A 7 21.55 3.02 2.43
C ASP A 7 21.54 1.81 3.35
N GLU A 8 21.48 1.99 4.67
CA GLU A 8 21.33 0.89 5.64
C GLU A 8 20.01 0.15 5.46
N TYR A 9 18.92 0.87 5.20
CA TYR A 9 17.61 0.28 4.93
C TYR A 9 17.61 -0.53 3.64
N LEU A 10 18.15 0.03 2.55
CA LEU A 10 18.28 -0.67 1.28
C LEU A 10 19.20 -1.89 1.36
N ALA A 11 20.29 -1.81 2.14
CA ALA A 11 21.17 -2.96 2.37
C ALA A 11 20.44 -4.12 3.05
N GLN A 12 19.55 -3.83 4.01
CA GLN A 12 18.72 -4.86 4.64
C GLN A 12 17.75 -5.50 3.65
N ILE A 13 17.07 -4.69 2.82
CA ILE A 13 16.16 -5.22 1.80
C ILE A 13 16.91 -6.14 0.83
N ARG A 14 18.10 -5.73 0.34
CA ARG A 14 18.94 -6.58 -0.52
C ARG A 14 19.31 -7.90 0.15
N SER A 15 19.61 -7.87 1.45
CA SER A 15 19.91 -9.08 2.21
C SER A 15 18.71 -10.03 2.31
N VAL A 16 17.49 -9.50 2.45
CA VAL A 16 16.27 -10.33 2.47
C VAL A 16 15.97 -10.90 1.09
N ILE A 17 16.10 -10.09 0.03
CA ILE A 17 15.91 -10.58 -1.35
C ILE A 17 16.93 -11.69 -1.68
N ALA A 18 18.19 -11.53 -1.26
CA ALA A 18 19.22 -12.52 -1.50
C ALA A 18 18.99 -13.86 -0.75
N GLN A 19 18.20 -13.88 0.31
CA GLN A 19 17.81 -15.10 1.03
C GLN A 19 16.70 -15.87 0.31
N ASP A 20 15.87 -15.18 -0.48
CA ASP A 20 14.77 -15.75 -1.29
C ASP A 20 13.83 -16.70 -0.50
N ILE A 21 13.49 -16.31 0.75
CA ILE A 21 12.72 -17.14 1.70
C ILE A 21 11.30 -16.62 1.94
N VAL A 22 10.90 -15.53 1.30
CA VAL A 22 9.55 -14.98 1.40
C VAL A 22 8.90 -14.89 0.02
N ASP A 23 7.59 -15.09 -0.05
CA ASP A 23 6.87 -15.12 -1.32
C ASP A 23 6.67 -13.73 -1.92
N ILE A 24 6.49 -12.71 -1.07
CA ILE A 24 6.20 -11.34 -1.49
C ILE A 24 7.08 -10.35 -0.73
N MET A 25 7.69 -9.41 -1.45
CA MET A 25 8.41 -8.28 -0.87
C MET A 25 7.65 -6.97 -1.14
N LEU A 26 7.07 -6.39 -0.10
CA LEU A 26 6.37 -5.11 -0.19
C LEU A 26 7.36 -3.95 -0.02
N LEU A 27 7.38 -3.05 -0.99
CA LEU A 27 8.26 -1.89 -1.05
C LEU A 27 7.48 -0.59 -1.29
N SER A 28 8.07 0.55 -0.91
CA SER A 28 7.62 1.83 -1.44
C SER A 28 7.90 1.93 -2.94
N ALA A 29 7.14 2.74 -3.67
CA ALA A 29 7.34 2.91 -5.12
C ALA A 29 8.78 3.35 -5.47
N SER A 30 9.39 4.22 -4.66
CA SER A 30 10.76 4.69 -4.87
C SER A 30 11.81 3.60 -4.64
N ASN A 31 11.63 2.77 -3.61
CA ASN A 31 12.54 1.65 -3.36
C ASN A 31 12.37 0.54 -4.40
N LEU A 32 11.15 0.32 -4.87
CA LEU A 32 10.85 -0.61 -5.97
C LEU A 32 11.55 -0.18 -7.25
N GLU A 33 11.47 1.09 -7.63
CA GLU A 33 12.17 1.62 -8.80
C GLU A 33 13.67 1.30 -8.73
N ARG A 34 14.30 1.58 -7.59
CA ARG A 34 15.73 1.32 -7.41
C ARG A 34 16.06 -0.16 -7.44
N LEU A 35 15.37 -0.98 -6.65
CA LEU A 35 15.76 -2.38 -6.43
C LEU A 35 15.27 -3.32 -7.54
N ALA A 36 14.08 -3.10 -8.09
CA ALA A 36 13.52 -3.93 -9.14
C ALA A 36 13.92 -3.46 -10.54
N MET A 37 13.81 -2.14 -10.83
CA MET A 37 14.01 -1.65 -12.19
C MET A 37 15.47 -1.33 -12.49
N GLN A 38 16.19 -0.68 -11.56
CA GLN A 38 17.58 -0.26 -11.77
C GLN A 38 18.57 -1.39 -11.43
N GLU A 39 18.41 -2.02 -10.28
CA GLU A 39 19.31 -3.07 -9.79
C GLU A 39 18.86 -4.48 -10.22
N LYS A 40 17.63 -4.67 -10.69
CA LYS A 40 17.07 -5.91 -11.22
C LYS A 40 17.15 -7.11 -10.27
N LEU A 41 17.01 -6.87 -8.97
CA LEU A 41 17.25 -7.90 -7.96
C LEU A 41 16.23 -9.04 -7.98
N PHE A 42 15.04 -8.79 -8.54
CA PHE A 42 13.96 -9.80 -8.62
C PHE A 42 14.02 -10.67 -9.89
N GLU A 43 14.90 -10.38 -10.87
CA GLU A 43 14.97 -11.15 -12.12
C GLU A 43 15.37 -12.63 -11.91
N LYS A 44 16.03 -12.92 -10.79
CA LYS A 44 16.51 -14.28 -10.46
C LYS A 44 15.93 -14.83 -9.16
N SER A 45 14.90 -14.19 -8.61
CA SER A 45 14.25 -14.55 -7.37
C SER A 45 12.86 -15.10 -7.67
N GLU A 46 12.41 -16.08 -6.92
CA GLU A 46 11.01 -16.55 -6.92
C GLU A 46 10.07 -15.56 -6.21
N MET A 47 10.62 -14.58 -5.52
CA MET A 47 9.90 -13.57 -4.76
C MET A 47 9.15 -12.59 -5.67
N THR A 48 7.87 -12.38 -5.41
CA THR A 48 7.05 -11.39 -6.11
C THR A 48 7.28 -9.99 -5.51
N PRO A 49 7.77 -9.00 -6.29
CA PRO A 49 7.79 -7.63 -5.82
C PRO A 49 6.37 -7.06 -5.76
N ALA A 50 6.07 -6.36 -4.69
CA ALA A 50 4.82 -5.64 -4.49
C ALA A 50 5.09 -4.20 -4.07
N ALA A 51 4.20 -3.29 -4.42
CA ALA A 51 4.33 -1.88 -4.05
C ALA A 51 3.22 -1.44 -3.09
N ARG A 52 3.56 -0.52 -2.19
CA ARG A 52 2.55 0.25 -1.48
C ARG A 52 1.84 1.16 -2.48
N ALA A 53 0.57 0.86 -2.80
CA ALA A 53 -0.20 1.59 -3.80
C ALA A 53 -0.82 2.89 -3.26
N ASN A 54 -1.00 2.97 -1.94
CA ASN A 54 -1.38 4.16 -1.20
C ASN A 54 -0.70 4.16 0.17
N ASP A 55 -0.89 5.25 0.92
CA ASP A 55 -0.57 5.36 2.33
C ASP A 55 -1.80 5.84 3.11
N THR A 56 -1.74 5.72 4.44
CA THR A 56 -2.69 6.28 5.37
C THR A 56 -1.97 7.17 6.38
N THR A 57 -2.61 8.22 6.86
CA THR A 57 -1.93 9.22 7.71
C THR A 57 -1.56 8.69 9.08
N ASP A 58 -2.16 7.61 9.55
CA ASP A 58 -1.82 6.94 10.82
C ASP A 58 -0.49 6.16 10.76
N VAL A 59 -0.04 5.76 9.58
CA VAL A 59 1.28 5.15 9.38
C VAL A 59 2.32 6.11 8.77
N TRP A 60 1.92 7.34 8.50
CA TRP A 60 2.80 8.36 7.92
C TRP A 60 3.82 8.89 8.94
N ALA A 61 4.97 8.25 8.99
CA ALA A 61 6.05 8.61 9.90
C ALA A 61 6.82 9.84 9.40
N VAL A 62 6.49 11.00 9.93
CA VAL A 62 7.19 12.27 9.67
C VAL A 62 7.89 12.72 10.96
N ARG A 63 9.16 13.13 10.85
CA ARG A 63 9.91 13.63 12.00
C ARG A 63 9.22 14.84 12.63
N GLY A 64 8.80 14.70 13.91
CA GLY A 64 8.04 15.71 14.63
C GLY A 64 6.54 15.77 14.26
N GLY A 65 6.06 14.90 13.36
CA GLY A 65 4.64 14.79 13.01
C GLY A 65 3.81 14.17 14.13
N LYS A 66 2.53 14.52 14.17
CA LYS A 66 1.55 14.03 15.16
C LYS A 66 0.34 13.35 14.51
N TYR A 67 0.44 13.04 13.21
CA TYR A 67 -0.67 12.50 12.42
C TYR A 67 -1.21 11.17 12.95
N PRO A 68 -0.36 10.22 13.38
CA PRO A 68 -0.84 8.88 13.71
C PRO A 68 -1.85 8.82 14.86
N THR A 69 -1.81 9.75 15.80
CA THR A 69 -2.56 9.65 17.05
C THR A 69 -3.50 10.82 17.36
N HIS A 70 -3.54 11.84 16.52
CA HIS A 70 -4.26 13.09 16.84
C HIS A 70 -5.46 13.34 15.93
N HIS A 71 -5.56 12.65 14.83
CA HIS A 71 -6.62 12.84 13.84
C HIS A 71 -7.09 11.51 13.27
N PRO A 72 -8.37 11.37 12.89
CA PRO A 72 -8.84 10.25 12.10
C PRO A 72 -7.98 10.06 10.86
N SER A 73 -7.60 8.83 10.57
CA SER A 73 -6.73 8.52 9.44
C SER A 73 -7.37 8.89 8.10
N ARG A 74 -6.52 9.28 7.17
CA ARG A 74 -6.90 9.62 5.79
C ARG A 74 -6.05 8.83 4.83
N SER A 75 -6.70 8.21 3.86
CA SER A 75 -6.02 7.57 2.74
C SER A 75 -5.49 8.61 1.77
N PHE A 76 -4.31 8.37 1.20
CA PHE A 76 -3.75 9.23 0.14
C PHE A 76 -2.81 8.43 -0.77
N ARG A 77 -2.58 8.95 -1.97
CA ARG A 77 -1.67 8.34 -2.96
C ARG A 77 -0.65 9.36 -3.42
N THR A 78 0.60 8.92 -3.51
CA THR A 78 1.72 9.71 -4.05
C THR A 78 2.30 9.08 -5.31
N ALA A 79 2.18 7.78 -5.49
CA ALA A 79 2.57 7.07 -6.70
C ALA A 79 1.34 6.57 -7.46
N ASN A 80 1.35 6.65 -8.78
CA ASN A 80 0.34 6.02 -9.62
C ASN A 80 0.82 4.64 -10.12
N ILE A 81 -0.12 3.84 -10.62
CA ILE A 81 0.16 2.46 -11.06
C ILE A 81 1.21 2.42 -12.19
N CYS A 82 1.24 3.41 -13.07
CA CYS A 82 2.26 3.44 -14.13
C CYS A 82 3.67 3.59 -13.58
N HIS A 83 3.86 4.42 -12.55
CA HIS A 83 5.17 4.52 -11.88
C HIS A 83 5.57 3.20 -11.23
N ILE A 84 4.62 2.52 -10.58
CA ILE A 84 4.86 1.22 -9.94
C ILE A 84 5.27 0.17 -10.97
N LYS A 85 4.59 0.12 -12.11
CA LYS A 85 4.84 -0.89 -13.15
C LYS A 85 6.06 -0.57 -14.03
N TYR A 86 6.25 0.70 -14.39
CA TYR A 86 7.14 1.09 -15.49
C TYR A 86 8.17 2.17 -15.13
N GLY A 87 8.15 2.72 -13.93
CA GLY A 87 9.01 3.84 -13.51
C GLY A 87 8.69 5.17 -14.19
N ARG A 88 7.56 5.27 -14.90
CA ARG A 88 7.14 6.47 -15.63
C ARG A 88 5.63 6.49 -15.89
N ILE A 89 5.09 7.66 -16.20
CA ILE A 89 3.71 7.80 -16.67
C ILE A 89 3.65 7.34 -18.13
N THR A 90 2.70 6.48 -18.45
CA THR A 90 2.45 5.97 -19.79
C THR A 90 1.02 5.46 -19.90
N ASP A 91 0.39 5.60 -21.06
CA ASP A 91 -0.89 4.98 -21.39
C ASP A 91 -0.72 3.60 -22.07
N ASP A 92 0.51 3.25 -22.41
CA ASP A 92 0.85 1.96 -22.99
C ASP A 92 0.98 0.90 -21.92
N CYS A 93 -0.13 0.18 -21.67
CA CYS A 93 -0.21 -0.94 -20.72
C CYS A 93 0.27 -2.28 -21.30
N THR A 94 0.70 -2.33 -22.55
CA THR A 94 1.18 -3.56 -23.21
C THR A 94 2.65 -3.86 -22.93
N ARG A 95 3.36 -2.90 -22.34
CA ARG A 95 4.79 -3.03 -22.01
C ARG A 95 5.01 -4.08 -20.93
N PRO A 96 6.15 -4.77 -20.97
CA PRO A 96 6.57 -5.62 -19.85
C PRO A 96 6.63 -4.84 -18.54
N CYS A 97 6.13 -5.41 -17.46
CA CYS A 97 6.27 -4.82 -16.14
C CYS A 97 7.75 -4.87 -15.71
N LEU A 98 8.30 -3.72 -15.36
CA LEU A 98 9.70 -3.61 -14.88
C LEU A 98 9.79 -3.57 -13.37
N GLY A 99 8.73 -3.12 -12.70
CA GLY A 99 8.64 -2.98 -11.24
C GLY A 99 7.76 -4.05 -10.63
N ALA A 100 6.55 -3.68 -10.21
CA ALA A 100 5.55 -4.60 -9.65
C ALA A 100 4.22 -4.49 -10.38
N ASP A 101 3.54 -5.61 -10.54
CA ASP A 101 2.15 -5.71 -10.99
C ASP A 101 1.19 -6.06 -9.84
N LEU A 102 1.70 -6.06 -8.61
CA LEU A 102 0.97 -6.30 -7.37
C LEU A 102 1.14 -5.12 -6.43
N GLY A 103 0.06 -4.70 -5.77
CA GLY A 103 0.09 -3.62 -4.80
C GLY A 103 -0.73 -3.89 -3.55
N LEU A 104 -0.28 -3.28 -2.45
CA LEU A 104 -1.04 -3.17 -1.21
C LEU A 104 -1.82 -1.86 -1.24
N TYR A 105 -3.12 -1.93 -1.00
CA TYR A 105 -3.96 -0.77 -0.70
C TYR A 105 -4.41 -0.83 0.76
N SER A 106 -4.16 0.23 1.53
CA SER A 106 -4.45 0.28 2.96
C SER A 106 -5.59 1.23 3.26
N ILE A 107 -6.48 0.83 4.17
CA ILE A 107 -7.56 1.68 4.69
C ILE A 107 -7.58 1.56 6.22
N THR A 108 -7.80 2.69 6.89
CA THR A 108 -8.09 2.76 8.32
C THR A 108 -9.49 3.35 8.48
N PHE A 109 -10.46 2.54 8.88
CA PHE A 109 -11.81 3.02 9.20
C PHE A 109 -11.86 3.53 10.63
N THR A 110 -12.46 4.71 10.83
CA THR A 110 -12.42 5.42 12.12
C THR A 110 -13.79 5.70 12.71
N ASN A 111 -14.87 5.26 12.05
CA ASN A 111 -16.26 5.60 12.37
C ASN A 111 -16.57 7.11 12.25
N ASP A 112 -15.80 7.79 11.42
CA ASP A 112 -16.05 9.16 10.98
C ASP A 112 -16.60 9.11 9.57
N ILE A 113 -17.84 9.59 9.38
CA ILE A 113 -18.56 9.42 8.10
C ILE A 113 -17.84 10.08 6.93
N ASP A 114 -17.24 11.25 7.12
CA ASP A 114 -16.61 11.99 6.03
C ASP A 114 -15.34 11.27 5.55
N TRP A 115 -14.56 10.72 6.49
CA TRP A 115 -13.31 10.04 6.18
C TRP A 115 -13.51 8.59 5.72
N ASP A 116 -14.42 7.88 6.35
CA ASP A 116 -14.72 6.50 5.96
C ASP A 116 -15.37 6.47 4.56
N TYR A 117 -16.30 7.39 4.30
CA TYR A 117 -16.91 7.55 2.97
C TYR A 117 -15.85 7.92 1.91
N LYS A 118 -14.98 8.88 2.22
CA LYS A 118 -13.90 9.29 1.30
C LYS A 118 -12.93 8.15 1.01
N SER A 119 -12.60 7.34 2.02
CA SER A 119 -11.73 6.16 1.84
C SER A 119 -12.35 5.12 0.89
N LEU A 120 -13.67 4.93 0.95
CA LEU A 120 -14.38 4.05 0.01
C LEU A 120 -14.39 4.59 -1.41
N GLU A 121 -14.59 5.92 -1.60
CA GLU A 121 -14.50 6.55 -2.92
C GLU A 121 -13.09 6.41 -3.51
N ASP A 122 -12.05 6.73 -2.73
CA ASP A 122 -10.66 6.64 -3.18
C ASP A 122 -10.26 5.20 -3.56
N PHE A 123 -10.73 4.22 -2.79
CA PHE A 123 -10.50 2.81 -3.13
C PHE A 123 -11.26 2.39 -4.39
N HIS A 124 -12.50 2.87 -4.58
CA HIS A 124 -13.25 2.60 -5.80
C HIS A 124 -12.54 3.15 -7.04
N GLU A 125 -12.05 4.39 -6.99
CA GLU A 125 -11.25 4.99 -8.07
C GLU A 125 -9.96 4.20 -8.35
N PHE A 126 -9.27 3.79 -7.28
CA PHE A 126 -8.09 2.95 -7.41
C PHE A 126 -8.38 1.62 -8.11
N ARG A 127 -9.48 0.94 -7.74
CA ARG A 127 -9.90 -0.31 -8.39
C ARG A 127 -10.11 -0.14 -9.89
N LEU A 128 -10.84 0.90 -10.29
CA LEU A 128 -11.06 1.19 -11.71
C LEU A 128 -9.75 1.46 -12.47
N GLU A 129 -8.79 2.12 -11.84
CA GLU A 129 -7.47 2.31 -12.42
C GLU A 129 -6.71 0.98 -12.50
N ALA A 130 -6.75 0.17 -11.44
CA ALA A 130 -6.07 -1.13 -11.37
C ALA A 130 -6.58 -2.10 -12.44
N GLU A 131 -7.89 -2.18 -12.64
CA GLU A 131 -8.49 -2.99 -13.70
C GLU A 131 -8.03 -2.55 -15.10
N ARG A 132 -8.13 -1.24 -15.42
CA ARG A 132 -7.69 -0.71 -16.71
C ARG A 132 -6.21 -0.95 -16.99
N LYS A 133 -5.38 -1.04 -15.93
CA LYS A 133 -3.93 -1.18 -16.05
C LYS A 133 -3.43 -2.60 -15.78
N HIS A 134 -4.34 -3.57 -15.63
CA HIS A 134 -4.01 -4.96 -15.31
C HIS A 134 -3.04 -5.03 -14.12
N PHE A 135 -3.44 -4.41 -13.01
CA PHE A 135 -2.67 -4.33 -11.78
C PHE A 135 -3.38 -5.10 -10.68
N ARG A 136 -2.74 -6.12 -10.15
CA ARG A 136 -3.25 -6.92 -9.04
C ARG A 136 -3.11 -6.15 -7.73
N TYR A 137 -4.00 -6.39 -6.78
CA TYR A 137 -3.89 -5.75 -5.47
C TYR A 137 -4.49 -6.63 -4.37
N PHE A 138 -4.09 -6.33 -3.15
CA PHE A 138 -4.71 -6.84 -1.94
C PHE A 138 -5.02 -5.67 -0.99
N LEU A 139 -6.09 -5.83 -0.20
CA LEU A 139 -6.55 -4.83 0.75
C LEU A 139 -6.00 -5.14 2.13
N GLU A 140 -5.43 -4.12 2.78
CA GLU A 140 -5.08 -4.11 4.20
C GLU A 140 -6.03 -3.17 4.94
N VAL A 141 -6.64 -3.63 6.02
CA VAL A 141 -7.50 -2.81 6.85
C VAL A 141 -6.91 -2.72 8.26
N PHE A 142 -6.60 -1.51 8.69
CA PHE A 142 -6.08 -1.24 10.02
C PHE A 142 -7.21 -1.05 11.04
N ASN A 143 -6.88 -1.30 12.31
CA ASN A 143 -7.73 -0.88 13.42
C ASN A 143 -7.83 0.65 13.46
N PRO A 144 -8.93 1.21 13.98
CA PRO A 144 -9.05 2.66 14.16
C PRO A 144 -7.86 3.24 14.93
N ASN A 145 -7.28 4.31 14.41
CA ASN A 145 -6.14 4.99 15.04
C ASN A 145 -6.54 6.02 16.09
N VAL A 146 -7.82 6.33 16.17
CA VAL A 146 -8.47 7.18 17.18
C VAL A 146 -9.62 6.42 17.80
N ASP A 147 -10.17 6.90 18.93
CA ASP A 147 -11.36 6.32 19.54
C ASP A 147 -12.55 6.40 18.54
N PRO A 148 -13.06 5.27 18.05
CA PRO A 148 -14.19 5.26 17.12
C PRO A 148 -15.55 5.43 17.81
N GLY A 149 -15.59 5.59 19.12
CA GLY A 149 -16.83 5.69 19.91
C GLY A 149 -17.66 4.41 19.98
N ILE A 150 -17.05 3.26 19.69
CA ILE A 150 -17.67 1.92 19.78
C ILE A 150 -16.89 1.02 20.75
N PRO A 151 -17.57 0.11 21.47
CA PRO A 151 -16.88 -0.79 22.38
C PRO A 151 -15.85 -1.68 21.69
N ASP A 152 -14.68 -1.90 22.29
CA ASP A 152 -13.57 -2.71 21.76
C ASP A 152 -14.02 -4.07 21.21
N LYS A 153 -14.91 -4.75 21.93
CA LYS A 153 -15.46 -6.06 21.52
C LYS A 153 -16.27 -6.02 20.20
N LYS A 154 -16.64 -4.84 19.71
CA LYS A 154 -17.38 -4.64 18.46
C LYS A 154 -16.49 -4.16 17.32
N ILE A 155 -15.23 -3.80 17.56
CA ILE A 155 -14.32 -3.27 16.52
C ILE A 155 -14.15 -4.30 15.38
N ALA A 156 -13.93 -5.57 15.71
CA ALA A 156 -13.77 -6.60 14.69
C ALA A 156 -15.02 -6.75 13.79
N ALA A 157 -16.23 -6.68 14.36
CA ALA A 157 -17.47 -6.72 13.56
C ALA A 157 -17.62 -5.46 12.71
N PHE A 158 -17.33 -4.28 13.27
CA PHE A 158 -17.32 -3.01 12.54
C PHE A 158 -16.37 -3.06 11.31
N LEU A 159 -15.14 -3.56 11.50
CA LEU A 159 -14.17 -3.70 10.40
C LEU A 159 -14.63 -4.73 9.36
N ASN A 160 -15.19 -5.86 9.79
CA ASN A 160 -15.71 -6.86 8.85
C ASN A 160 -16.85 -6.31 7.99
N ASP A 161 -17.77 -5.53 8.56
CA ASP A 161 -18.85 -4.90 7.81
C ASP A 161 -18.29 -3.92 6.76
N HIS A 162 -17.25 -3.18 7.10
CA HIS A 162 -16.55 -2.30 6.17
C HIS A 162 -15.80 -3.07 5.09
N ILE A 163 -15.09 -4.15 5.43
CA ILE A 163 -14.37 -5.01 4.47
C ILE A 163 -15.34 -5.58 3.44
N ILE A 164 -16.47 -6.12 3.87
CA ILE A 164 -17.50 -6.68 2.98
C ILE A 164 -18.01 -5.59 2.01
N ARG A 165 -18.26 -4.40 2.51
CA ARG A 165 -18.70 -3.28 1.67
C ARG A 165 -17.62 -2.81 0.71
N THR A 166 -16.40 -2.69 1.18
CA THR A 166 -15.24 -2.24 0.40
C THR A 166 -14.95 -3.18 -0.76
N LEU A 167 -15.11 -4.49 -0.54
CA LEU A 167 -14.87 -5.52 -1.53
C LEU A 167 -16.11 -5.89 -2.36
N ALA A 168 -17.23 -5.20 -2.17
CA ALA A 168 -18.43 -5.45 -2.95
C ALA A 168 -18.16 -5.32 -4.46
N GLY A 169 -18.50 -6.37 -5.22
CA GLY A 169 -18.26 -6.43 -6.67
C GLY A 169 -16.81 -6.75 -7.06
N VAL A 170 -15.95 -7.14 -6.11
CA VAL A 170 -14.66 -7.80 -6.40
C VAL A 170 -14.91 -9.29 -6.46
N THR A 171 -14.63 -9.91 -7.58
CA THR A 171 -14.76 -11.36 -7.79
C THR A 171 -13.39 -11.99 -7.96
#